data_1581fb6ae0dd6807443e9eebe83c3a12
#
_entry.id   1581fb6ae0dd6807443e9eebe83c3a12
#
_cell.length_a   1.000
_cell.length_b   1.000
_cell.length_c   1.000
_cell.angle_alpha   90.00
_cell.angle_beta   90.00
_cell.angle_gamma   90.00
#
_symmetry.space_group_name_H-M   'P 1'
#
loop_
_entity.id
_entity.type
_entity.pdbx_description
1 polymer ?
#
loop_
_entity_poly.entity_id
_entity_poly.type
_entity_poly.pdbx_seq_one_letter_code
_entity_poly.pdbx_strand_id
1 'polypeptide(L)'
;MTSQAARLSRTDRNLWNAIVSEALAYLKYNAYAQRALEEGHPEVAQVFQEVAGAETAHGLSHLRVAGEIGTTIDNLRAVSVG
;
A
#
# COMPACT_ATOMS: atom_id res chain seq x y z
N MET A 1 -8.49 -24.69 -17.68
CA MET A 1 -9.37 -23.83 -16.91
C MET A 1 -8.89 -22.38 -17.00
N THR A 2 -9.83 -21.49 -17.20
CA THR A 2 -9.48 -20.07 -17.24
C THR A 2 -9.12 -19.57 -15.86
N SER A 3 -8.02 -18.90 -15.73
CA SER A 3 -7.58 -18.29 -14.49
C SER A 3 -8.59 -17.26 -14.00
N GLN A 4 -8.79 -17.19 -12.68
CA GLN A 4 -9.61 -16.15 -12.08
C GLN A 4 -9.10 -14.76 -12.47
N ALA A 5 -7.78 -14.59 -12.50
CA ALA A 5 -7.15 -13.34 -12.87
C ALA A 5 -7.48 -12.91 -14.29
N ALA A 6 -7.62 -13.87 -15.22
CA ALA A 6 -7.94 -13.57 -16.61
C ALA A 6 -9.35 -13.02 -16.78
N ARG A 7 -10.20 -13.16 -15.76
CA ARG A 7 -11.59 -12.70 -15.79
C ARG A 7 -11.86 -11.48 -14.93
N LEU A 8 -10.80 -10.93 -14.32
CA LEU A 8 -10.97 -9.72 -13.53
C LEU A 8 -11.42 -8.58 -14.43
N SER A 9 -12.37 -7.81 -13.96
CA SER A 9 -12.85 -6.64 -14.66
C SER A 9 -11.73 -5.59 -14.76
N ARG A 10 -11.94 -4.63 -15.66
CA ARG A 10 -11.02 -3.49 -15.76
C ARG A 10 -10.97 -2.74 -14.42
N THR A 11 -12.11 -2.59 -13.76
CA THR A 11 -12.18 -1.92 -12.46
C THR A 11 -11.33 -2.64 -11.41
N ASP A 12 -11.42 -3.97 -11.37
CA ASP A 12 -10.63 -4.76 -10.42
C ASP A 12 -9.13 -4.60 -10.69
N ARG A 13 -8.74 -4.64 -11.96
CA ARG A 13 -7.33 -4.45 -12.33
C ARG A 13 -6.85 -3.04 -11.97
N ASN A 14 -7.68 -2.04 -12.20
CA ASN A 14 -7.34 -0.66 -11.84
C ASN A 14 -7.20 -0.49 -10.34
N LEU A 15 -8.06 -1.15 -9.57
CA LEU A 15 -7.98 -1.13 -8.11
C LEU A 15 -6.67 -1.73 -7.62
N TRP A 16 -6.29 -2.89 -8.17
CA TRP A 16 -5.01 -3.52 -7.82
C TRP A 16 -3.81 -2.68 -8.22
N ASN A 17 -3.86 -2.06 -9.39
CA ASN A 17 -2.80 -1.16 -9.83
C ASN A 17 -2.67 0.03 -8.87
N ALA A 18 -3.77 0.57 -8.40
CA ALA A 18 -3.76 1.65 -7.42
C ALA A 18 -3.14 1.20 -6.11
N ILE A 19 -3.51 0.02 -5.61
CA ILE A 19 -2.96 -0.53 -4.36
C ILE A 19 -1.44 -0.68 -4.48
N VAL A 20 -0.96 -1.27 -5.57
CA VAL A 20 0.48 -1.46 -5.79
C VAL A 20 1.20 -0.11 -5.86
N SER A 21 0.64 0.85 -6.60
CA SER A 21 1.23 2.17 -6.73
C SER A 21 1.31 2.89 -5.39
N GLU A 22 0.28 2.78 -4.57
CA GLU A 22 0.24 3.42 -3.25
C GLU A 22 1.20 2.75 -2.28
N ALA A 23 1.35 1.43 -2.35
CA ALA A 23 2.30 0.71 -1.52
C ALA A 23 3.74 1.13 -1.87
N LEU A 24 4.04 1.25 -3.16
CA LEU A 24 5.35 1.68 -3.61
C LEU A 24 5.62 3.13 -3.22
N ALA A 25 4.64 4.01 -3.37
CA ALA A 25 4.76 5.41 -2.97
C ALA A 25 5.03 5.53 -1.47
N TYR A 26 4.32 4.76 -0.65
CA TYR A 26 4.51 4.73 0.79
C TYR A 26 5.96 4.37 1.15
N LEU A 27 6.50 3.30 0.54
CA LEU A 27 7.86 2.88 0.79
C LEU A 27 8.87 3.94 0.33
N LYS A 28 8.65 4.51 -0.84
CA LYS A 28 9.56 5.54 -1.38
C LYS A 28 9.57 6.79 -0.49
N TYR A 29 8.41 7.27 -0.09
CA TYR A 29 8.35 8.49 0.72
C TYR A 29 8.97 8.29 2.09
N ASN A 30 8.81 7.10 2.69
CA ASN A 30 9.50 6.80 3.94
C ASN A 30 11.03 6.74 3.74
N ALA A 31 11.48 6.16 2.64
CA ALA A 31 12.91 6.14 2.32
C ALA A 31 13.45 7.56 2.09
N TYR A 32 12.68 8.39 1.39
CA TYR A 32 13.06 9.79 1.16
C TYR A 32 13.15 10.56 2.48
N ALA A 33 12.22 10.29 3.41
CA ALA A 33 12.26 10.92 4.73
C ALA A 33 13.53 10.53 5.48
N GLN A 34 13.89 9.25 5.46
CA GLN A 34 15.12 8.79 6.10
C GLN A 34 16.36 9.47 5.51
N ARG A 35 16.42 9.56 4.18
CA ARG A 35 17.54 10.22 3.52
C ARG A 35 17.61 11.70 3.87
N ALA A 36 16.45 12.37 3.94
CA ALA A 36 16.41 13.77 4.32
C ALA A 36 16.95 13.98 5.73
N LEU A 37 16.61 13.08 6.67
CA LEU A 37 17.16 13.15 8.04
C LEU A 37 18.67 12.93 8.04
N GLU A 38 19.15 11.94 7.29
CA GLU A 38 20.60 11.67 7.21
C GLU A 38 21.37 12.86 6.67
N GLU A 39 20.75 13.61 5.77
CA GLU A 39 21.39 14.77 5.15
C GLU A 39 21.13 16.09 5.91
N GLY A 40 20.48 16.01 7.06
CA GLY A 40 20.27 17.18 7.91
C GLY A 40 19.09 18.06 7.52
N HIS A 41 18.08 17.47 6.89
CA HIS A 41 16.89 18.21 6.44
C HIS A 41 15.61 17.70 7.14
N PRO A 42 15.45 17.95 8.46
CA PRO A 42 14.31 17.41 9.20
C PRO A 42 12.96 17.97 8.74
N GLU A 43 12.93 19.21 8.28
CA GLU A 43 11.68 19.81 7.80
C GLU A 43 11.21 19.15 6.50
N VAL A 44 12.15 18.81 5.62
CA VAL A 44 11.84 18.09 4.39
C VAL A 44 11.37 16.67 4.71
N ALA A 45 12.04 16.03 5.67
CA ALA A 45 11.63 14.68 6.12
C ALA A 45 10.18 14.67 6.59
N GLN A 46 9.76 15.70 7.32
CA GLN A 46 8.38 15.80 7.80
C GLN A 46 7.38 15.86 6.65
N VAL A 47 7.70 16.57 5.58
CA VAL A 47 6.84 16.62 4.39
C VAL A 47 6.66 15.22 3.79
N PHE A 48 7.76 14.48 3.64
CA PHE A 48 7.68 13.11 3.11
C PHE A 48 6.87 12.19 4.04
N GLN A 49 7.01 12.34 5.34
CA GLN A 49 6.24 11.55 6.32
C GLN A 49 4.74 11.84 6.21
N GLU A 50 4.37 13.08 6.03
CA GLU A 50 2.97 13.47 5.86
C GLU A 50 2.37 12.88 4.59
N VAL A 51 3.12 12.94 3.49
CA VAL A 51 2.66 12.35 2.21
C VAL A 51 2.55 10.83 2.33
N ALA A 52 3.50 10.18 3.01
CA ALA A 52 3.45 8.75 3.26
C ALA A 52 2.20 8.37 4.07
N GLY A 53 1.84 9.18 5.06
CA GLY A 53 0.64 8.97 5.85
C GLY A 53 -0.64 9.04 5.01
N ALA A 54 -0.71 9.99 4.08
CA ALA A 54 -1.85 10.10 3.17
C ALA A 54 -1.96 8.86 2.27
N GLU A 55 -0.85 8.35 1.75
CA GLU A 55 -0.84 7.12 0.95
C GLU A 55 -1.31 5.91 1.76
N THR A 56 -0.96 5.85 3.03
CA THR A 56 -1.44 4.77 3.91
C THR A 56 -2.97 4.78 4.00
N ALA A 57 -3.57 5.95 4.19
CA ALA A 57 -5.03 6.06 4.28
C ALA A 57 -5.70 5.62 2.98
N HIS A 58 -5.17 6.05 1.84
CA HIS A 58 -5.70 5.65 0.53
C HIS A 58 -5.55 4.14 0.31
N GLY A 59 -4.38 3.59 0.62
CA GLY A 59 -4.11 2.17 0.45
C GLY A 59 -5.01 1.30 1.30
N LEU A 60 -5.24 1.66 2.55
CA LEU A 60 -6.15 0.92 3.43
C LEU A 60 -7.58 0.95 2.91
N SER A 61 -8.03 2.09 2.40
CA SER A 61 -9.36 2.20 1.81
C SER A 61 -9.50 1.27 0.61
N HIS A 62 -8.51 1.27 -0.28
CA HIS A 62 -8.54 0.42 -1.47
C HIS A 62 -8.45 -1.07 -1.12
N LEU A 63 -7.66 -1.43 -0.11
CA LEU A 63 -7.58 -2.82 0.35
C LEU A 63 -8.92 -3.32 0.87
N ARG A 64 -9.64 -2.48 1.60
CA ARG A 64 -10.99 -2.82 2.07
C ARG A 64 -11.95 -3.04 0.92
N VAL A 65 -11.93 -2.15 -0.07
CA VAL A 65 -12.79 -2.29 -1.25
C VAL A 65 -12.45 -3.56 -2.03
N ALA A 66 -11.16 -3.91 -2.10
CA ALA A 66 -10.72 -5.12 -2.78
C ALA A 66 -11.04 -6.40 -2.00
N GLY A 67 -11.53 -6.29 -0.76
CA GLY A 67 -11.86 -7.46 0.06
C GLY A 67 -10.64 -8.19 0.61
N GLU A 68 -9.52 -7.51 0.73
CA GLU A 68 -8.27 -8.13 1.18
C GLU A 68 -8.14 -8.21 2.70
N ILE A 69 -9.01 -7.51 3.43
CA ILE A 69 -8.98 -7.52 4.89
C ILE A 69 -10.14 -8.35 5.38
N GLY A 70 -9.82 -9.54 5.89
CA GLY A 70 -10.81 -10.45 6.44
C GLY A 70 -10.93 -10.32 7.94
N THR A 71 -11.46 -11.38 8.57
CA THR A 71 -11.49 -11.46 10.03
C THR A 71 -10.07 -11.61 10.57
N THR A 72 -9.90 -11.46 11.87
CA THR A 72 -8.59 -11.66 12.51
C THR A 72 -8.05 -13.05 12.19
N ILE A 73 -8.90 -14.08 12.23
CA ILE A 73 -8.49 -15.45 11.94
C ILE A 73 -8.04 -15.57 10.47
N ASP A 74 -8.81 -15.00 9.55
CA ASP A 74 -8.45 -15.01 8.12
C ASP A 74 -7.10 -14.34 7.90
N ASN A 75 -6.91 -13.19 8.51
CA ASN A 75 -5.67 -12.42 8.35
C ASN A 75 -4.47 -13.15 8.94
N LEU A 76 -4.65 -13.82 10.08
CA LEU A 76 -3.60 -14.65 10.67
C LEU A 76 -3.20 -15.79 9.74
N ARG A 77 -4.18 -16.44 9.13
CA ARG A 77 -3.92 -17.52 8.18
C ARG A 77 -3.15 -17.02 6.97
N ALA A 78 -3.45 -15.82 6.50
CA ALA A 78 -2.77 -15.24 5.34
C ALA A 78 -1.28 -15.05 5.56
N VAL A 79 -0.85 -14.73 6.79
CA VAL A 79 0.56 -14.46 7.08
C VAL A 79 1.30 -15.64 7.70
N SER A 80 0.60 -16.67 8.11
CA SER A 80 1.21 -17.82 8.80
C SER A 80 1.69 -18.91 7.86
N VAL A 81 1.68 -18.66 6.58
CA VAL A 81 2.02 -19.63 5.55
C VAL A 81 3.52 -19.70 5.27
N GLY A 82 4.26 -18.90 5.96
CA GLY A 82 5.70 -18.77 5.72
C GLY A 82 6.50 -20.06 5.91
#